data_a57c1e0b9538fc060515f6aeddd51851
#
_entry.id   a57c1e0b9538fc060515f6aeddd51851
#
_cell.length_a   1.000
_cell.length_b   1.000
_cell.length_c   1.000
_cell.angle_alpha   90.00
_cell.angle_beta   90.00
_cell.angle_gamma   90.00
#
_symmetry.space_group_name_H-M   'P 1'
#
loop_
_entity.id
_entity.type
_entity.pdbx_description
1 polymer ?
#
loop_
_entity_poly.entity_id
_entity_poly.type
_entity_poly.pdbx_seq_one_letter_code
_entity_poly.pdbx_strand_id
1 'polypeptide(L)'
;MNNNHLKEMLNKNYDYDQLIISTRGFAFDSLVYRFKDYQARAFQAEVVDYKYKHNCSEIEARERIKDMHNRDLMRFIEILDTVIGEHD
;
A
#
# COMPACT_ATOMS: atom_id res chain seq x y z
N MET A 1 10.59 8.12 14.19
CA MET A 1 9.51 8.53 13.31
C MET A 1 8.28 7.69 13.60
N ASN A 2 7.17 8.28 13.55
CA ASN A 2 5.94 7.57 13.85
C ASN A 2 5.21 7.11 12.59
N ASN A 3 4.22 6.28 12.80
CA ASN A 3 3.40 5.70 11.77
C ASN A 3 2.60 6.75 10.99
N ASN A 4 2.27 7.88 11.62
CA ASN A 4 1.48 8.94 10.98
C ASN A 4 2.22 9.58 9.82
N HIS A 5 3.52 9.79 9.96
CA HIS A 5 4.31 10.35 8.87
C HIS A 5 4.31 9.43 7.65
N LEU A 6 4.46 8.14 7.88
CA LEU A 6 4.45 7.16 6.80
C LEU A 6 3.09 7.12 6.12
N LYS A 7 2.01 7.19 6.90
CA LYS A 7 0.65 7.25 6.34
C LYS A 7 0.44 8.49 5.48
N GLU A 8 0.97 9.62 5.91
CA GLU A 8 0.88 10.85 5.12
C GLU A 8 1.60 10.71 3.78
N MET A 9 2.77 10.10 3.78
CA MET A 9 3.51 9.86 2.56
C MET A 9 2.71 9.00 1.59
N LEU A 10 2.10 7.94 2.08
CA LEU A 10 1.27 7.07 1.27
C LEU A 10 0.05 7.79 0.71
N ASN A 11 -0.60 8.61 1.52
CA ASN A 11 -1.78 9.35 1.10
C ASN A 11 -1.48 10.38 0.03
N LYS A 12 -0.25 10.88 0.00
CA LYS A 12 0.19 11.85 -1.00
C LYS A 12 0.75 11.20 -2.26
N ASN A 13 0.66 9.88 -2.37
CA ASN A 13 1.16 9.12 -3.52
C ASN A 13 2.66 9.26 -3.74
N TYR A 14 3.42 9.29 -2.66
CA TYR A 14 4.87 9.22 -2.78
C TYR A 14 5.28 7.91 -3.44
N ASP A 15 6.38 7.94 -4.16
CA ASP A 15 6.89 6.75 -4.81
C ASP A 15 7.58 5.81 -3.80
N TYR A 16 8.05 4.67 -4.30
CA TYR A 16 8.68 3.67 -3.45
C TYR A 16 9.97 4.17 -2.81
N ASP A 17 10.70 5.02 -3.52
CA ASP A 17 11.96 5.53 -3.01
C ASP A 17 11.72 6.38 -1.77
N GLN A 18 10.65 7.14 -1.74
CA GLN A 18 10.29 7.93 -0.58
C GLN A 18 9.95 7.05 0.62
N LEU A 19 9.31 5.92 0.40
CA LEU A 19 8.98 4.99 1.47
C LEU A 19 10.21 4.28 2.00
N ILE A 20 11.16 3.95 1.13
CA ILE A 20 12.38 3.24 1.51
C ILE A 20 13.27 4.09 2.39
N ILE A 21 13.15 5.40 2.32
CA ILE A 21 13.94 6.32 3.14
C ILE A 21 13.39 6.42 4.57
N SER A 22 12.34 5.71 4.90
CA SER A 22 11.74 5.81 6.21
C SER A 22 12.72 5.41 7.31
N THR A 23 12.41 5.78 8.53
CA THR A 23 13.28 5.55 9.66
C THR A 23 13.02 4.26 10.41
N ARG A 24 12.15 3.41 9.89
CA ARG A 24 11.82 2.13 10.53
C ARG A 24 12.87 1.05 10.35
N GLY A 25 13.81 1.29 9.44
CA GLY A 25 14.87 0.35 9.17
C GLY A 25 14.65 -0.46 7.91
N PHE A 26 15.70 -1.13 7.50
CA PHE A 26 15.73 -1.83 6.23
C PHE A 26 14.69 -2.93 6.12
N ALA A 27 14.50 -3.69 7.19
CA ALA A 27 13.54 -4.81 7.18
C ALA A 27 12.11 -4.31 6.97
N PHE A 28 11.74 -3.24 7.67
CA PHE A 28 10.43 -2.63 7.52
C PHE A 28 10.22 -2.13 6.09
N ASP A 29 11.15 -1.35 5.59
CA ASP A 29 11.05 -0.75 4.26
C ASP A 29 11.01 -1.81 3.18
N SER A 30 11.80 -2.86 3.32
CA SER A 30 11.83 -3.95 2.36
C SER A 30 10.49 -4.67 2.28
N LEU A 31 9.85 -4.91 3.42
CA LEU A 31 8.54 -5.57 3.46
C LEU A 31 7.45 -4.69 2.86
N VAL A 32 7.47 -3.39 3.15
CA VAL A 32 6.52 -2.45 2.56
C VAL A 32 6.69 -2.41 1.04
N TYR A 33 7.93 -2.36 0.59
CA TYR A 33 8.23 -2.35 -0.85
C TYR A 33 7.68 -3.60 -1.54
N ARG A 34 7.91 -4.77 -0.94
CA ARG A 34 7.42 -6.04 -1.50
C ARG A 34 5.90 -6.08 -1.55
N PHE A 35 5.23 -5.55 -0.53
CA PHE A 35 3.78 -5.51 -0.52
C PHE A 35 3.25 -4.61 -1.64
N LYS A 36 3.85 -3.44 -1.82
CA LYS A 36 3.46 -2.54 -2.90
C LYS A 36 3.74 -3.15 -4.28
N ASP A 37 4.84 -3.87 -4.41
CA ASP A 37 5.15 -4.55 -5.66
C ASP A 37 4.11 -5.62 -5.97
N TYR A 38 3.71 -6.39 -4.97
CA TYR A 38 2.64 -7.37 -5.11
C TYR A 38 1.34 -6.69 -5.57
N GLN A 39 0.97 -5.59 -4.94
CA GLN A 39 -0.23 -4.86 -5.31
C GLN A 39 -0.15 -4.36 -6.75
N ALA A 40 1.00 -3.84 -7.15
CA ALA A 40 1.18 -3.33 -8.52
C ALA A 40 1.01 -4.43 -9.56
N ARG A 41 1.52 -5.62 -9.27
CA ARG A 41 1.40 -6.77 -10.20
C ARG A 41 -0.02 -7.28 -10.29
N ALA A 42 -0.77 -7.22 -9.22
CA ALA A 42 -2.16 -7.70 -9.19
C ALA A 42 -3.17 -6.67 -9.68
N PHE A 43 -2.76 -5.41 -9.77
CA PHE A 43 -3.69 -4.30 -9.98
C PHE A 43 -4.56 -4.48 -11.22
N GLN A 44 -3.96 -4.73 -12.35
CA GLN A 44 -4.71 -4.81 -13.62
C GLN A 44 -5.72 -5.97 -13.61
N ALA A 45 -5.32 -7.11 -13.09
CA ALA A 45 -6.23 -8.26 -13.00
C ALA A 45 -7.40 -7.96 -12.08
N GLU A 46 -7.15 -7.29 -10.96
CA GLU A 46 -8.20 -6.93 -10.03
C GLU A 46 -9.14 -5.88 -10.62
N VAL A 47 -8.62 -4.94 -11.40
CA VAL A 47 -9.45 -3.94 -12.09
C VAL A 47 -10.40 -4.63 -13.08
N VAL A 48 -9.88 -5.56 -13.86
CA VAL A 48 -10.70 -6.29 -14.83
C VAL A 48 -11.79 -7.09 -14.12
N ASP A 49 -11.43 -7.80 -13.05
CA ASP A 49 -12.36 -8.59 -12.27
C ASP A 49 -13.48 -7.72 -11.68
N TYR A 50 -13.10 -6.58 -11.08
CA TYR A 50 -14.06 -5.66 -10.50
C TYR A 50 -15.01 -5.10 -11.54
N LYS A 51 -14.46 -4.71 -12.69
CA LYS A 51 -15.26 -4.18 -13.80
C LYS A 51 -16.35 -5.15 -14.22
N TYR A 52 -16.02 -6.43 -14.34
CA TYR A 52 -16.99 -7.45 -14.70
C TYR A 52 -18.01 -7.69 -13.60
N LYS A 53 -17.57 -7.80 -12.37
CA LYS A 53 -18.46 -8.10 -11.26
C LYS A 53 -19.47 -7.00 -10.99
N HIS A 54 -19.08 -5.76 -11.19
CA HIS A 54 -19.91 -4.61 -10.86
C HIS A 54 -20.47 -3.90 -12.08
N ASN A 55 -20.13 -4.37 -13.28
CA ASN A 55 -20.60 -3.78 -14.54
C ASN A 55 -20.40 -2.27 -14.56
N CYS A 56 -19.21 -1.82 -14.22
CA CYS A 56 -18.88 -0.41 -14.17
C CYS A 56 -17.81 -0.05 -15.21
N SER A 57 -17.50 1.23 -15.31
CA SER A 57 -16.47 1.69 -16.24
C SER A 57 -15.08 1.29 -15.74
N GLU A 58 -14.11 1.29 -16.65
CA GLU A 58 -12.74 0.99 -16.28
C GLU A 58 -12.18 2.04 -15.32
N ILE A 59 -12.52 3.31 -15.54
CA ILE A 59 -12.05 4.40 -14.67
C ILE A 59 -12.55 4.18 -13.24
N GLU A 60 -13.83 3.86 -13.10
CA GLU A 60 -14.41 3.60 -11.79
C GLU A 60 -13.78 2.38 -11.12
N ALA A 61 -13.58 1.30 -11.89
CA ALA A 61 -12.94 0.10 -11.36
C ALA A 61 -11.52 0.39 -10.88
N ARG A 62 -10.74 1.15 -11.66
CA ARG A 62 -9.38 1.52 -11.28
C ARG A 62 -9.34 2.31 -9.99
N GLU A 63 -10.26 3.26 -9.84
CA GLU A 63 -10.32 4.06 -8.61
C GLU A 63 -10.67 3.23 -7.39
N ARG A 64 -11.63 2.32 -7.54
CA ARG A 64 -12.04 1.44 -6.44
C ARG A 64 -10.91 0.50 -6.00
N ILE A 65 -10.23 -0.11 -6.97
CA ILE A 65 -9.12 -0.99 -6.64
C ILE A 65 -7.96 -0.20 -6.02
N LYS A 66 -7.71 0.99 -6.52
CA LYS A 66 -6.69 1.87 -5.94
C LYS A 66 -6.98 2.19 -4.48
N ASP A 67 -8.24 2.51 -4.17
CA ASP A 67 -8.64 2.79 -2.79
C ASP A 67 -8.49 1.56 -1.90
N MET A 68 -8.87 0.39 -2.41
CA MET A 68 -8.71 -0.86 -1.68
C MET A 68 -7.23 -1.14 -1.39
N HIS A 69 -6.38 -0.96 -2.39
CA HIS A 69 -4.95 -1.16 -2.24
C HIS A 69 -4.34 -0.21 -1.21
N ASN A 70 -4.77 1.04 -1.22
CA ASN A 70 -4.28 2.03 -0.26
C ASN A 70 -4.68 1.64 1.17
N ARG A 71 -5.90 1.20 1.37
CA ARG A 71 -6.37 0.76 2.69
C ARG A 71 -5.62 -0.48 3.15
N ASP A 72 -5.42 -1.43 2.25
CA ASP A 72 -4.70 -2.65 2.58
C ASP A 72 -3.25 -2.35 2.93
N LEU A 73 -2.63 -1.46 2.19
CA LEU A 73 -1.25 -1.06 2.45
C LEU A 73 -1.12 -0.37 3.80
N MET A 74 -2.04 0.55 4.12
CA MET A 74 -2.01 1.23 5.41
C MET A 74 -2.20 0.25 6.56
N ARG A 75 -3.10 -0.71 6.39
CA ARG A 75 -3.31 -1.75 7.39
C ARG A 75 -2.07 -2.63 7.55
N PHE A 76 -1.43 -2.99 6.45
CA PHE A 76 -0.19 -3.75 6.48
C PHE A 76 0.89 -3.00 7.26
N ILE A 77 1.02 -1.72 7.01
CA ILE A 77 2.00 -0.89 7.72
C ILE A 77 1.70 -0.81 9.20
N GLU A 78 0.44 -0.69 9.59
CA GLU A 78 0.06 -0.67 11.00
C GLU A 78 0.40 -1.97 11.70
N ILE A 79 0.11 -3.10 11.07
CA ILE A 79 0.45 -4.40 11.62
C ILE A 79 1.94 -4.56 11.73
N LEU A 80 2.67 -4.19 10.69
CA LEU A 80 4.11 -4.31 10.66
C LEU A 80 4.76 -3.42 11.71
N ASP A 81 4.24 -2.20 11.88
CA ASP A 81 4.73 -1.27 12.88
C ASP A 81 4.54 -1.82 14.29
N THR A 82 3.41 -2.46 14.55
CA THR A 82 3.15 -3.07 15.84
C THR A 82 4.13 -4.21 16.12
N VAL A 83 4.33 -5.07 15.13
CA VAL A 83 5.20 -6.23 15.28
C VAL A 83 6.66 -5.81 15.48
N ILE A 84 7.15 -4.91 14.64
CA ILE A 84 8.55 -4.46 14.71
C ILE A 84 8.76 -3.53 15.90
N GLY A 85 7.80 -2.65 16.15
CA GLY A 85 7.89 -1.71 17.27
C GLY A 85 7.94 -2.36 18.63
N GLU A 86 7.32 -3.52 18.79
CA GLU A 86 7.32 -4.25 20.06
C GLU A 86 8.70 -4.84 20.39
N HIS A 87 9.55 -4.99 19.40
CA HIS A 87 10.88 -5.58 19.61
C HIS A 87 11.98 -4.53 19.80
N ASP A 88 11.61 -3.29 19.67
CA ASP A 88 12.53 -2.19 19.91
C ASP A 88 12.33 -1.63 21.32
#